data_e8dc395e310a78123f3fa64b85c1a635
#
_entry.id   e8dc395e310a78123f3fa64b85c1a635
#
_cell.length_a   1.000
_cell.length_b   1.000
_cell.length_c   1.000
_cell.angle_alpha   90.00
_cell.angle_beta   90.00
_cell.angle_gamma   90.00
#
_symmetry.space_group_name_H-M   'P 1'
#
loop_
_entity.id
_entity.type
_entity.pdbx_description
1 polymer ?
#
loop_
_entity_poly.entity_id
_entity_poly.type
_entity_poly.pdbx_seq_one_letter_code
_entity_poly.pdbx_strand_id
1 'polypeptide(L)'
;MVATKILLLSALLLALPCAASAEEVVELGGGLFGGGRALLNKPAGKARAGLVLLTGGDGYVGISSGGDVARQGNWIVRMRGAYARSGIASILVDGDADPSKAIDVMRSIAPRVIIVAMSRGSLKVPGLLASRPDGVVFVSSMLDDVRATLGDPSRLPPTLVVHHRQDSCRVTLADSVAPFQSWAGIRARTVWIDGGTSTGNPCQARAYHGFIGREGAVVSAITSFAGSLR
;
A
#
# COMPACT_ATOMS: atom_id res chain seq x y z
N MET A 1 63.40 10.74 -31.82
CA MET A 1 62.68 10.03 -30.78
C MET A 1 61.67 11.00 -30.17
N VAL A 2 60.37 10.85 -30.49
CA VAL A 2 59.29 11.72 -30.01
C VAL A 2 58.52 10.94 -28.94
N ALA A 3 58.57 11.40 -27.70
CA ALA A 3 57.88 10.77 -26.58
C ALA A 3 56.43 11.30 -26.51
N THR A 4 55.47 10.42 -26.80
CA THR A 4 54.02 10.69 -26.68
C THR A 4 53.62 10.56 -25.23
N LYS A 5 53.21 11.66 -24.58
CA LYS A 5 52.63 11.66 -23.23
C LYS A 5 51.15 11.30 -23.35
N ILE A 6 50.77 10.15 -22.79
CA ILE A 6 49.36 9.74 -22.61
C ILE A 6 48.85 10.38 -21.33
N LEU A 7 47.89 11.30 -21.42
CA LEU A 7 47.13 11.82 -20.31
C LEU A 7 45.98 10.82 -19.96
N LEU A 8 46.09 10.18 -18.83
CA LEU A 8 44.98 9.40 -18.24
C LEU A 8 44.00 10.36 -17.54
N LEU A 9 42.84 10.53 -18.14
CA LEU A 9 41.72 11.28 -17.54
C LEU A 9 40.96 10.33 -16.59
N SER A 10 41.19 10.46 -15.30
CA SER A 10 40.42 9.72 -14.29
C SER A 10 39.04 10.37 -14.12
N ALA A 11 37.98 9.74 -14.62
CA ALA A 11 36.61 10.16 -14.37
C ALA A 11 36.21 9.78 -12.94
N LEU A 12 36.10 10.77 -12.06
CA LEU A 12 35.57 10.62 -10.71
C LEU A 12 34.05 10.48 -10.78
N LEU A 13 33.53 9.25 -10.69
CA LEU A 13 32.08 9.02 -10.51
C LEU A 13 31.68 9.51 -9.12
N LEU A 14 31.07 10.67 -9.04
CA LEU A 14 30.36 11.15 -7.85
C LEU A 14 29.10 10.29 -7.66
N ALA A 15 29.17 9.32 -6.76
CA ALA A 15 28.00 8.62 -6.26
C ALA A 15 27.15 9.61 -5.46
N LEU A 16 26.04 10.08 -6.05
CA LEU A 16 25.05 10.86 -5.33
C LEU A 16 24.48 10.00 -4.19
N PRO A 17 24.49 10.49 -2.94
CA PRO A 17 23.86 9.75 -1.85
C PRO A 17 22.36 9.58 -2.18
N CYS A 18 21.91 8.34 -2.24
CA CYS A 18 20.49 8.02 -2.28
C CYS A 18 19.90 8.50 -0.95
N ALA A 19 19.24 9.65 -0.94
CA ALA A 19 18.58 10.18 0.25
C ALA A 19 17.57 9.14 0.71
N ALA A 20 17.85 8.50 1.85
CA ALA A 20 16.91 7.61 2.50
C ALA A 20 15.65 8.43 2.80
N SER A 21 14.49 7.95 2.33
CA SER A 21 13.19 8.51 2.68
C SER A 21 13.05 8.42 4.21
N ALA A 22 13.06 9.54 4.92
CA ALA A 22 12.81 9.56 6.35
C ALA A 22 11.33 9.27 6.61
N GLU A 23 11.06 8.37 7.55
CA GLU A 23 9.70 8.16 8.06
C GLU A 23 9.37 9.29 9.05
N GLU A 24 8.19 9.85 8.92
CA GLU A 24 7.68 10.93 9.78
C GLU A 24 6.44 10.42 10.52
N VAL A 25 6.40 10.57 11.85
CA VAL A 25 5.22 10.28 12.64
C VAL A 25 4.21 11.42 12.48
N VAL A 26 2.98 11.06 12.13
CA VAL A 26 1.86 12.00 11.98
C VAL A 26 0.79 11.65 13.00
N GLU A 27 0.40 12.61 13.82
CA GLU A 27 -0.74 12.45 14.73
C GLU A 27 -2.04 12.73 13.97
N LEU A 28 -2.87 11.70 13.84
CA LEU A 28 -4.14 11.79 13.12
C LEU A 28 -5.35 11.96 14.06
N GLY A 29 -5.11 11.78 15.37
CA GLY A 29 -6.19 11.68 16.33
C GLY A 29 -7.04 10.42 16.10
N GLY A 30 -8.06 10.24 16.90
CA GLY A 30 -8.86 9.01 16.99
C GLY A 30 -8.50 8.24 18.24
N GLY A 31 -9.17 7.06 18.44
CA GLY A 31 -9.03 6.25 19.64
C GLY A 31 -9.63 6.90 20.89
N LEU A 32 -9.74 6.11 21.97
CA LEU A 32 -10.36 6.54 23.24
C LEU A 32 -9.60 7.68 23.92
N PHE A 33 -8.31 7.86 23.59
CA PHE A 33 -7.41 8.84 24.21
C PHE A 33 -6.79 9.84 23.22
N GLY A 34 -7.29 9.91 21.99
CA GLY A 34 -6.91 10.94 21.02
C GLY A 34 -5.53 10.77 20.36
N GLY A 35 -4.86 9.63 20.53
CA GLY A 35 -3.46 9.41 20.13
C GLY A 35 -3.23 8.54 18.91
N GLY A 36 -4.14 8.51 17.94
CA GLY A 36 -3.97 7.71 16.73
C GLY A 36 -2.84 8.25 15.85
N ARG A 37 -1.90 7.36 15.47
CA ARG A 37 -0.69 7.71 14.72
C ARG A 37 -0.65 7.08 13.34
N ALA A 38 0.15 7.68 12.50
CA ALA A 38 0.52 7.14 11.21
C ALA A 38 1.99 7.36 10.91
N LEU A 39 2.57 6.57 10.01
CA LEU A 39 3.92 6.77 9.48
C LEU A 39 3.85 7.24 8.04
N LEU A 40 4.35 8.43 7.79
CA LEU A 40 4.40 9.05 6.48
C LEU A 40 5.79 8.86 5.87
N ASN A 41 5.83 8.29 4.67
CA ASN A 41 7.01 8.17 3.82
C ASN A 41 6.85 9.09 2.61
N LYS A 42 7.79 9.98 2.39
CA LYS A 42 7.80 10.91 1.26
C LYS A 42 8.91 10.55 0.26
N PRO A 43 8.70 10.69 -1.05
CA PRO A 43 9.79 10.66 -2.01
C PRO A 43 10.71 11.87 -1.85
N ALA A 44 11.92 11.81 -2.41
CA ALA A 44 12.88 12.91 -2.35
C ALA A 44 12.40 14.21 -3.04
N GLY A 45 11.42 14.11 -3.94
CA GLY A 45 10.82 15.24 -4.65
C GLY A 45 9.30 15.29 -4.47
N LYS A 46 8.63 16.05 -5.35
CA LYS A 46 7.17 16.17 -5.34
C LYS A 46 6.51 14.78 -5.59
N ALA A 47 5.60 14.39 -4.71
CA ALA A 47 4.87 13.16 -4.87
C ALA A 47 3.90 13.24 -6.06
N ARG A 48 3.90 12.21 -6.93
CA ARG A 48 2.95 12.07 -8.06
C ARG A 48 1.63 11.41 -7.65
N ALA A 49 1.64 10.68 -6.55
CA ALA A 49 0.48 10.06 -5.93
C ALA A 49 0.75 9.82 -4.45
N GLY A 50 -0.30 9.68 -3.65
CA GLY A 50 -0.27 9.32 -2.24
C GLY A 50 -1.06 8.05 -1.96
N LEU A 51 -0.51 7.15 -1.16
CA LEU A 51 -1.14 5.90 -0.75
C LEU A 51 -1.51 5.97 0.73
N VAL A 52 -2.78 5.71 1.05
CA VAL A 52 -3.23 5.48 2.43
C VAL A 52 -3.28 3.98 2.66
N LEU A 53 -2.41 3.47 3.55
CA LEU A 53 -2.17 2.05 3.76
C LEU A 53 -2.94 1.55 4.98
N LEU A 54 -3.90 0.65 4.76
CA LEU A 54 -4.76 0.06 5.79
C LEU A 54 -4.42 -1.43 5.97
N THR A 55 -3.94 -1.80 7.15
CA THR A 55 -3.55 -3.18 7.46
C THR A 55 -4.75 -4.08 7.75
N GLY A 56 -4.53 -5.37 7.65
CA GLY A 56 -5.48 -6.41 8.07
C GLY A 56 -5.51 -6.65 9.58
N GLY A 57 -6.20 -7.73 9.99
CA GLY A 57 -6.36 -8.10 11.40
C GLY A 57 -7.22 -7.09 12.14
N ASP A 58 -6.78 -6.69 13.33
CA ASP A 58 -7.39 -5.62 14.13
C ASP A 58 -6.98 -4.20 13.65
N GLY A 59 -6.08 -4.13 12.69
CA GLY A 59 -5.54 -2.88 12.17
C GLY A 59 -4.40 -2.29 12.99
N TYR A 60 -4.20 -2.76 14.22
CA TYR A 60 -3.17 -2.25 15.12
C TYR A 60 -1.77 -2.66 14.67
N VAL A 61 -0.92 -1.69 14.46
CA VAL A 61 0.50 -1.84 14.11
C VAL A 61 1.44 -1.42 15.25
N GLY A 62 0.95 -0.60 16.16
CA GLY A 62 1.66 -0.13 17.34
C GLY A 62 2.77 0.86 17.00
N ILE A 63 2.40 2.00 16.42
CA ILE A 63 3.35 3.08 16.09
C ILE A 63 3.64 3.89 17.34
N SER A 64 4.91 3.91 17.78
CA SER A 64 5.38 4.74 18.89
C SER A 64 5.49 6.21 18.48
N SER A 65 5.62 7.11 19.48
CA SER A 65 5.90 8.53 19.20
C SER A 65 7.26 8.76 18.53
N GLY A 66 8.17 7.80 18.64
CA GLY A 66 9.48 7.80 17.97
C GLY A 66 9.46 7.19 16.57
N GLY A 67 8.32 6.63 16.12
CA GLY A 67 8.19 6.01 14.80
C GLY A 67 8.49 4.50 14.78
N ASP A 68 8.78 3.88 15.92
CA ASP A 68 8.93 2.43 15.97
C ASP A 68 7.60 1.73 15.70
N VAL A 69 7.66 0.56 15.08
CA VAL A 69 6.49 -0.26 14.74
C VAL A 69 6.58 -1.59 15.46
N ALA A 70 5.63 -1.87 16.33
CA ALA A 70 5.63 -3.09 17.14
C ALA A 70 5.31 -4.35 16.30
N ARG A 71 4.34 -4.27 15.37
CA ARG A 71 3.90 -5.40 14.53
C ARG A 71 4.38 -5.25 13.10
N GLN A 72 5.53 -5.80 12.78
CA GLN A 72 6.17 -5.67 11.47
C GLN A 72 5.82 -6.80 10.48
N GLY A 73 5.07 -7.82 10.88
CA GLY A 73 4.84 -9.02 10.07
C GLY A 73 3.96 -8.80 8.83
N ASN A 74 3.01 -7.88 8.89
CA ASN A 74 2.08 -7.62 7.78
C ASN A 74 2.82 -7.10 6.53
N TRP A 75 2.40 -7.56 5.33
CA TRP A 75 3.00 -7.15 4.07
C TRP A 75 2.99 -5.63 3.87
N ILE A 76 1.87 -4.96 4.12
CA ILE A 76 1.75 -3.49 4.00
C ILE A 76 2.78 -2.78 4.88
N VAL A 77 2.96 -3.26 6.11
CA VAL A 77 3.92 -2.70 7.07
C VAL A 77 5.35 -2.86 6.57
N ARG A 78 5.71 -4.08 6.09
CA ARG A 78 7.05 -4.34 5.55
C ARG A 78 7.39 -3.48 4.34
N MET A 79 6.38 -3.21 3.50
CA MET A 79 6.58 -2.54 2.21
C MET A 79 6.21 -1.05 2.21
N ARG A 80 5.83 -0.49 3.36
CA ARG A 80 5.32 0.89 3.48
C ARG A 80 6.22 1.95 2.84
N GLY A 81 7.54 1.83 2.97
CA GLY A 81 8.51 2.77 2.39
C GLY A 81 8.93 2.47 0.94
N ALA A 82 8.50 1.34 0.36
CA ALA A 82 8.98 0.89 -0.95
C ALA A 82 8.57 1.82 -2.10
N TYR A 83 7.49 2.55 -1.93
CA TYR A 83 6.87 3.40 -2.96
C TYR A 83 7.63 4.71 -3.21
N ALA A 84 8.39 5.20 -2.22
CA ALA A 84 9.11 6.47 -2.30
C ALA A 84 10.09 6.53 -3.49
N ARG A 85 10.78 5.41 -3.80
CA ARG A 85 11.68 5.31 -4.97
C ARG A 85 10.97 5.50 -6.31
N SER A 86 9.65 5.30 -6.33
CA SER A 86 8.80 5.52 -7.52
C SER A 86 8.10 6.88 -7.50
N GLY A 87 8.52 7.82 -6.66
CA GLY A 87 7.90 9.13 -6.56
C GLY A 87 6.49 9.12 -5.96
N ILE A 88 6.15 8.10 -5.16
CA ILE A 88 4.84 7.95 -4.53
C ILE A 88 5.01 8.06 -3.02
N ALA A 89 4.25 8.95 -2.38
CA ALA A 89 4.19 9.03 -0.93
C ALA A 89 3.27 7.93 -0.38
N SER A 90 3.52 7.48 0.85
CA SER A 90 2.65 6.53 1.53
C SER A 90 2.49 6.89 3.00
N ILE A 91 1.30 6.69 3.55
CA ILE A 91 0.99 6.86 4.96
C ILE A 91 0.40 5.56 5.51
N LEU A 92 1.11 4.93 6.46
CA LEU A 92 0.65 3.74 7.16
C LEU A 92 -0.17 4.18 8.37
N VAL A 93 -1.44 3.81 8.40
CA VAL A 93 -2.38 4.19 9.47
C VAL A 93 -2.40 3.13 10.55
N ASP A 94 -2.20 3.50 11.81
CA ASP A 94 -2.41 2.61 12.95
C ASP A 94 -3.91 2.38 13.22
N GLY A 95 -4.26 1.25 13.82
CA GLY A 95 -5.63 0.76 13.87
C GLY A 95 -6.65 1.68 14.54
N ASP A 96 -6.22 2.49 15.50
CA ASP A 96 -7.03 3.44 16.26
C ASP A 96 -7.03 4.87 15.67
N ALA A 97 -6.15 5.15 14.71
CA ALA A 97 -6.10 6.42 14.02
C ALA A 97 -7.26 6.58 13.02
N ASP A 98 -7.66 7.82 12.77
CA ASP A 98 -8.69 8.15 11.79
C ASP A 98 -8.15 8.11 10.35
N PRO A 99 -8.53 7.14 9.52
CA PRO A 99 -8.03 7.05 8.15
C PRO A 99 -8.50 8.19 7.24
N SER A 100 -9.58 8.89 7.57
CA SER A 100 -10.05 10.03 6.77
C SER A 100 -9.07 11.19 6.84
N LYS A 101 -8.49 11.42 8.01
CA LYS A 101 -7.42 12.42 8.19
C LYS A 101 -6.13 12.05 7.46
N ALA A 102 -5.82 10.75 7.35
CA ALA A 102 -4.72 10.31 6.51
C ALA A 102 -4.93 10.65 5.03
N ILE A 103 -6.18 10.56 4.54
CA ILE A 103 -6.54 10.99 3.18
C ILE A 103 -6.30 12.50 3.04
N ASP A 104 -6.69 13.32 4.02
CA ASP A 104 -6.49 14.76 3.99
C ASP A 104 -5.01 15.14 3.99
N VAL A 105 -4.19 14.48 4.82
CA VAL A 105 -2.73 14.63 4.81
C VAL A 105 -2.16 14.31 3.43
N MET A 106 -2.59 13.19 2.81
CA MET A 106 -2.10 12.82 1.49
C MET A 106 -2.53 13.79 0.40
N ARG A 107 -3.73 14.37 0.47
CA ARG A 107 -4.20 15.41 -0.46
C ARG A 107 -3.37 16.69 -0.40
N SER A 108 -2.80 17.01 0.74
CA SER A 108 -1.93 18.20 0.87
C SER A 108 -0.57 18.05 0.18
N ILE A 109 -0.14 16.81 -0.11
CA ILE A 109 1.20 16.51 -0.62
C ILE A 109 1.23 15.81 -1.98
N ALA A 110 0.09 15.28 -2.44
CA ALA A 110 -0.01 14.53 -3.69
C ALA A 110 -1.29 14.89 -4.47
N PRO A 111 -1.23 14.94 -5.81
CA PRO A 111 -2.38 15.30 -6.64
C PRO A 111 -3.45 14.21 -6.70
N ARG A 112 -3.12 12.97 -6.33
CA ARG A 112 -4.02 11.81 -6.32
C ARG A 112 -3.83 11.01 -5.05
N VAL A 113 -4.93 10.56 -4.46
CA VAL A 113 -4.92 9.77 -3.23
C VAL A 113 -5.60 8.42 -3.47
N ILE A 114 -4.89 7.35 -3.14
CA ILE A 114 -5.32 5.97 -3.35
C ILE A 114 -5.34 5.26 -2.01
N ILE A 115 -6.45 4.60 -1.71
CA ILE A 115 -6.54 3.72 -0.54
C ILE A 115 -6.01 2.34 -0.92
N VAL A 116 -5.05 1.82 -0.18
CA VAL A 116 -4.52 0.45 -0.30
C VAL A 116 -4.92 -0.31 0.95
N ALA A 117 -5.84 -1.23 0.82
CA ALA A 117 -6.41 -1.96 1.95
C ALA A 117 -6.12 -3.45 1.83
N MET A 118 -5.59 -4.04 2.89
CA MET A 118 -5.28 -5.46 2.96
C MET A 118 -6.24 -6.20 3.90
N SER A 119 -6.71 -7.38 3.46
CA SER A 119 -7.49 -8.30 4.30
C SER A 119 -8.65 -7.58 4.99
N ARG A 120 -8.79 -7.70 6.31
CA ARG A 120 -9.84 -7.01 7.09
C ARG A 120 -9.78 -5.46 6.99
N GLY A 121 -8.62 -4.88 6.66
CA GLY A 121 -8.52 -3.44 6.40
C GLY A 121 -9.45 -2.97 5.28
N SER A 122 -9.83 -3.84 4.35
CA SER A 122 -10.79 -3.55 3.28
C SER A 122 -12.18 -3.19 3.77
N LEU A 123 -12.58 -3.64 4.96
CA LEU A 123 -13.88 -3.34 5.55
C LEU A 123 -14.04 -1.85 5.92
N LYS A 124 -12.93 -1.12 6.05
CA LYS A 124 -12.97 0.34 6.28
C LYS A 124 -13.26 1.13 4.99
N VAL A 125 -12.97 0.56 3.82
CA VAL A 125 -13.03 1.27 2.53
C VAL A 125 -14.42 1.85 2.22
N PRO A 126 -15.54 1.12 2.37
CA PRO A 126 -16.88 1.67 2.07
C PRO A 126 -17.18 2.99 2.78
N GLY A 127 -16.80 3.12 4.06
CA GLY A 127 -16.97 4.36 4.83
C GLY A 127 -16.05 5.50 4.37
N LEU A 128 -14.89 5.18 3.79
CA LEU A 128 -13.91 6.16 3.33
C LEU A 128 -14.19 6.70 1.93
N LEU A 129 -15.11 6.11 1.16
CA LEU A 129 -15.44 6.57 -0.19
C LEU A 129 -16.08 7.98 -0.20
N ALA A 130 -16.67 8.40 0.91
CA ALA A 130 -17.14 9.78 1.09
C ALA A 130 -16.01 10.83 0.95
N SER A 131 -14.78 10.47 1.28
CA SER A 131 -13.58 11.30 1.10
C SER A 131 -13.08 11.30 -0.36
N ARG A 132 -13.78 10.68 -1.29
CA ARG A 132 -13.53 10.66 -2.74
C ARG A 132 -12.06 10.32 -3.10
N PRO A 133 -11.54 9.15 -2.71
CA PRO A 133 -10.22 8.71 -3.18
C PRO A 133 -10.21 8.57 -4.71
N ASP A 134 -9.07 8.85 -5.33
CA ASP A 134 -8.90 8.75 -6.78
C ASP A 134 -8.80 7.29 -7.26
N GLY A 135 -8.55 6.36 -6.34
CA GLY A 135 -8.53 4.93 -6.60
C GLY A 135 -8.52 4.10 -5.32
N VAL A 136 -8.83 2.82 -5.47
CA VAL A 136 -8.76 1.84 -4.38
C VAL A 136 -7.97 0.62 -4.84
N VAL A 137 -7.15 0.08 -3.95
CA VAL A 137 -6.46 -1.20 -4.16
C VAL A 137 -6.85 -2.16 -3.03
N PHE A 138 -7.43 -3.29 -3.40
CA PHE A 138 -7.71 -4.40 -2.51
C PHE A 138 -6.62 -5.45 -2.62
N VAL A 139 -5.93 -5.76 -1.52
CA VAL A 139 -4.82 -6.72 -1.45
C VAL A 139 -5.21 -7.87 -0.55
N SER A 140 -5.35 -9.08 -1.08
CA SER A 140 -5.87 -10.26 -0.32
C SER A 140 -7.02 -9.86 0.59
N SER A 141 -8.08 -9.26 0.04
CA SER A 141 -9.11 -8.53 0.78
C SER A 141 -10.39 -9.34 0.96
N MET A 142 -11.22 -8.93 1.92
CA MET A 142 -12.55 -9.50 2.20
C MET A 142 -13.57 -8.96 1.17
N LEU A 143 -13.44 -9.41 -0.07
CA LEU A 143 -14.15 -8.82 -1.22
C LEU A 143 -15.66 -9.02 -1.18
N ASP A 144 -16.13 -10.16 -0.64
CA ASP A 144 -17.58 -10.43 -0.50
C ASP A 144 -18.23 -9.48 0.49
N ASP A 145 -17.57 -9.19 1.63
CA ASP A 145 -18.06 -8.24 2.62
C ASP A 145 -18.08 -6.81 2.07
N VAL A 146 -17.02 -6.43 1.33
CA VAL A 146 -16.96 -5.12 0.66
C VAL A 146 -18.11 -4.97 -0.34
N ARG A 147 -18.35 -5.99 -1.17
CA ARG A 147 -19.45 -6.02 -2.14
C ARG A 147 -20.81 -5.91 -1.45
N ALA A 148 -21.02 -6.70 -0.39
CA ALA A 148 -22.27 -6.68 0.38
C ALA A 148 -22.53 -5.32 1.02
N THR A 149 -21.49 -4.69 1.58
CA THR A 149 -21.60 -3.37 2.23
C THR A 149 -21.84 -2.23 1.23
N LEU A 150 -21.21 -2.28 0.06
CA LEU A 150 -21.38 -1.25 -0.98
C LEU A 150 -22.72 -1.37 -1.71
N GLY A 151 -23.17 -2.59 -2.00
CA GLY A 151 -24.38 -2.88 -2.76
C GLY A 151 -24.33 -2.47 -4.23
N ASP A 152 -23.96 -1.22 -4.50
CA ASP A 152 -23.87 -0.65 -5.83
C ASP A 152 -22.40 -0.44 -6.26
N PRO A 153 -21.93 -1.08 -7.36
CA PRO A 153 -20.57 -0.92 -7.87
C PRO A 153 -20.28 0.50 -8.39
N SER A 154 -21.28 1.29 -8.71
CA SER A 154 -21.09 2.67 -9.17
C SER A 154 -20.39 3.56 -8.14
N ARG A 155 -20.44 3.17 -6.88
CA ARG A 155 -19.75 3.83 -5.75
C ARG A 155 -18.23 3.63 -5.76
N LEU A 156 -17.73 2.59 -6.46
CA LEU A 156 -16.29 2.36 -6.55
C LEU A 156 -15.61 3.37 -7.48
N PRO A 157 -14.50 4.01 -7.06
CA PRO A 157 -13.58 4.65 -8.00
C PRO A 157 -12.85 3.58 -8.82
N PRO A 158 -11.96 3.96 -9.76
CA PRO A 158 -11.04 3.00 -10.37
C PRO A 158 -10.41 2.10 -9.31
N THR A 159 -10.50 0.79 -9.50
CA THR A 159 -10.15 -0.20 -8.48
C THR A 159 -9.18 -1.24 -9.03
N LEU A 160 -8.17 -1.59 -8.23
CA LEU A 160 -7.27 -2.71 -8.47
C LEU A 160 -7.50 -3.77 -7.40
N VAL A 161 -7.65 -5.03 -7.82
CA VAL A 161 -7.56 -6.19 -6.93
C VAL A 161 -6.20 -6.85 -7.14
N VAL A 162 -5.42 -7.03 -6.09
CA VAL A 162 -4.18 -7.81 -6.10
C VAL A 162 -4.38 -9.02 -5.20
N HIS A 163 -4.33 -10.21 -5.78
CA HIS A 163 -4.62 -11.43 -5.02
C HIS A 163 -3.64 -12.54 -5.38
N HIS A 164 -3.27 -13.36 -4.39
CA HIS A 164 -2.44 -14.54 -4.66
C HIS A 164 -3.32 -15.71 -5.07
N ARG A 165 -2.97 -16.42 -6.16
CA ARG A 165 -3.78 -17.53 -6.67
C ARG A 165 -4.00 -18.67 -5.65
N GLN A 166 -3.01 -18.88 -4.80
CA GLN A 166 -3.01 -19.92 -3.78
C GLN A 166 -3.37 -19.39 -2.39
N ASP A 167 -3.94 -18.18 -2.27
CA ASP A 167 -4.44 -17.69 -0.98
C ASP A 167 -5.60 -18.56 -0.51
N SER A 168 -5.35 -19.32 0.54
CA SER A 168 -6.31 -20.22 1.18
C SER A 168 -6.82 -19.68 2.53
N CYS A 169 -6.61 -18.40 2.80
CA CYS A 169 -7.21 -17.77 3.96
C CYS A 169 -8.72 -17.74 3.83
N ARG A 170 -9.42 -18.39 4.76
CA ARG A 170 -10.88 -18.63 4.70
C ARG A 170 -11.76 -17.38 4.58
N VAL A 171 -11.23 -16.21 4.96
CA VAL A 171 -11.97 -14.93 4.89
C VAL A 171 -11.58 -14.08 3.68
N THR A 172 -10.58 -14.51 2.91
CA THR A 172 -10.08 -13.81 1.71
C THR A 172 -9.74 -14.81 0.61
N LEU A 173 -10.58 -15.81 0.40
CA LEU A 173 -10.36 -16.85 -0.60
C LEU A 173 -10.16 -16.27 -2.00
N ALA A 174 -9.25 -16.84 -2.77
CA ALA A 174 -9.00 -16.46 -4.15
C ALA A 174 -10.28 -16.55 -5.01
N ASP A 175 -11.18 -17.46 -4.69
CA ASP A 175 -12.47 -17.66 -5.39
C ASP A 175 -13.42 -16.46 -5.25
N SER A 176 -13.24 -15.59 -4.26
CA SER A 176 -14.05 -14.37 -4.12
C SER A 176 -13.73 -13.29 -5.17
N VAL A 177 -12.59 -13.40 -5.85
CA VAL A 177 -12.12 -12.40 -6.82
C VAL A 177 -12.99 -12.35 -8.07
N ALA A 178 -13.35 -13.51 -8.64
CA ALA A 178 -14.15 -13.55 -9.86
C ALA A 178 -15.57 -12.98 -9.67
N PRO A 179 -16.32 -13.34 -8.60
CA PRO A 179 -17.58 -12.68 -8.30
C PRO A 179 -17.48 -11.18 -8.05
N PHE A 180 -16.42 -10.73 -7.37
CA PHE A 180 -16.18 -9.30 -7.17
C PHE A 180 -15.91 -8.57 -8.49
N GLN A 181 -15.04 -9.15 -9.35
CA GLN A 181 -14.72 -8.58 -10.66
C GLN A 181 -15.97 -8.48 -11.56
N SER A 182 -16.81 -9.51 -11.56
CA SER A 182 -18.06 -9.51 -12.33
C SER A 182 -19.04 -8.44 -11.84
N TRP A 183 -19.17 -8.28 -10.54
CA TRP A 183 -20.01 -7.25 -9.93
C TRP A 183 -19.47 -5.83 -10.19
N ALA A 184 -18.17 -5.60 -10.03
CA ALA A 184 -17.54 -4.29 -10.22
C ALA A 184 -17.41 -3.88 -11.70
N GLY A 185 -17.46 -4.84 -12.63
CA GLY A 185 -17.35 -4.61 -14.07
C GLY A 185 -16.08 -3.88 -14.44
N ILE A 186 -16.21 -2.86 -15.28
CA ILE A 186 -15.07 -2.07 -15.78
C ILE A 186 -14.37 -1.23 -14.71
N ARG A 187 -14.97 -1.08 -13.53
CA ARG A 187 -14.39 -0.30 -12.43
C ARG A 187 -13.25 -1.01 -11.73
N ALA A 188 -13.21 -2.34 -11.79
CA ALA A 188 -12.15 -3.12 -11.18
C ALA A 188 -11.35 -3.92 -12.22
N ARG A 189 -10.05 -4.04 -11.99
CA ARG A 189 -9.17 -4.98 -12.68
C ARG A 189 -8.40 -5.80 -11.67
N THR A 190 -8.02 -7.01 -12.05
CA THR A 190 -7.31 -7.94 -11.16
C THR A 190 -5.89 -8.19 -11.65
N VAL A 191 -4.95 -8.17 -10.71
CA VAL A 191 -3.59 -8.68 -10.90
C VAL A 191 -3.41 -9.88 -9.99
N TRP A 192 -3.16 -11.03 -10.59
CA TRP A 192 -2.85 -12.26 -9.89
C TRP A 192 -1.37 -12.37 -9.59
N ILE A 193 -1.05 -12.80 -8.38
CA ILE A 193 0.32 -13.10 -7.95
C ILE A 193 0.46 -14.62 -7.83
N ASP A 194 1.58 -15.12 -8.33
CA ASP A 194 1.96 -16.53 -8.27
C ASP A 194 3.36 -16.70 -7.67
N GLY A 195 3.62 -17.88 -7.10
CA GLY A 195 4.93 -18.25 -6.53
C GLY A 195 5.16 -17.68 -5.13
N GLY A 196 6.42 -17.64 -4.71
CA GLY A 196 6.75 -17.32 -3.32
C GLY A 196 6.65 -18.55 -2.41
N THR A 197 6.53 -18.31 -1.10
CA THR A 197 6.47 -19.38 -0.09
C THR A 197 5.28 -19.18 0.84
N SER A 198 4.81 -20.28 1.42
CA SER A 198 3.72 -20.28 2.39
C SER A 198 4.02 -21.21 3.54
N THR A 199 3.95 -20.69 4.77
CA THR A 199 4.14 -21.49 5.99
C THR A 199 3.15 -21.07 7.06
N GLY A 200 2.72 -22.04 7.88
CA GLY A 200 1.85 -21.80 9.03
C GLY A 200 0.39 -21.52 8.66
N ASN A 201 -0.28 -20.71 9.45
CA ASN A 201 -1.69 -20.40 9.26
C ASN A 201 -1.93 -19.61 7.95
N PRO A 202 -2.85 -20.05 7.09
CA PRO A 202 -3.13 -19.42 5.79
C PRO A 202 -3.43 -17.91 5.83
N CYS A 203 -4.00 -17.41 6.90
CA CYS A 203 -4.34 -15.98 7.04
C CYS A 203 -3.23 -15.13 7.65
N GLN A 204 -2.03 -15.69 7.85
CA GLN A 204 -0.92 -14.98 8.46
C GLN A 204 0.08 -14.46 7.41
N ALA A 205 0.92 -13.54 7.86
CA ALA A 205 1.88 -12.83 7.02
C ALA A 205 2.92 -13.76 6.32
N ARG A 206 3.17 -14.97 6.86
CA ARG A 206 4.13 -15.94 6.30
C ARG A 206 3.50 -16.93 5.31
N ALA A 207 2.20 -16.83 5.07
CA ALA A 207 1.48 -17.61 4.06
C ALA A 207 1.40 -16.85 2.72
N TYR A 208 0.83 -17.47 1.70
CA TYR A 208 0.54 -16.81 0.41
C TYR A 208 -0.29 -15.53 0.58
N HIS A 209 -1.14 -15.47 1.61
CA HIS A 209 -1.87 -14.27 2.01
C HIS A 209 -0.95 -13.06 2.25
N GLY A 210 0.27 -13.27 2.74
CA GLY A 210 1.26 -12.24 3.04
C GLY A 210 2.30 -12.02 1.94
N PHE A 211 2.20 -12.71 0.80
CA PHE A 211 3.05 -12.55 -0.41
C PHE A 211 4.55 -12.74 -0.16
N ILE A 212 4.96 -13.61 0.76
CA ILE A 212 6.38 -13.85 1.05
C ILE A 212 7.15 -14.28 -0.21
N GLY A 213 8.21 -13.53 -0.53
CA GLY A 213 9.03 -13.71 -1.73
C GLY A 213 8.42 -13.13 -3.01
N ARG A 214 7.24 -12.48 -2.90
CA ARG A 214 6.53 -11.81 -4.02
C ARG A 214 6.16 -10.37 -3.72
N GLU A 215 6.66 -9.82 -2.64
CA GLU A 215 6.36 -8.46 -2.17
C GLU A 215 6.58 -7.41 -3.25
N GLY A 216 7.70 -7.51 -3.98
CA GLY A 216 8.02 -6.58 -5.06
C GLY A 216 7.02 -6.60 -6.22
N ALA A 217 6.43 -7.76 -6.53
CA ALA A 217 5.41 -7.87 -7.57
C ALA A 217 4.13 -7.11 -7.18
N VAL A 218 3.72 -7.20 -5.90
CA VAL A 218 2.57 -6.46 -5.38
C VAL A 218 2.84 -4.95 -5.38
N VAL A 219 4.03 -4.51 -4.93
CA VAL A 219 4.45 -3.10 -5.00
C VAL A 219 4.42 -2.59 -6.43
N SER A 220 4.93 -3.36 -7.38
CA SER A 220 4.94 -3.00 -8.80
C SER A 220 3.53 -2.84 -9.37
N ALA A 221 2.61 -3.75 -9.05
CA ALA A 221 1.21 -3.68 -9.47
C ALA A 221 0.53 -2.40 -8.96
N ILE A 222 0.72 -2.07 -7.69
CA ILE A 222 0.16 -0.86 -7.07
C ILE A 222 0.78 0.41 -7.67
N THR A 223 2.11 0.43 -7.85
CA THR A 223 2.82 1.55 -8.47
C THR A 223 2.34 1.82 -9.90
N SER A 224 2.16 0.76 -10.69
CA SER A 224 1.64 0.85 -12.06
C SER A 224 0.19 1.34 -12.09
N PHE A 225 -0.63 0.88 -11.15
CA PHE A 225 -2.01 1.36 -11.01
C PHE A 225 -2.04 2.85 -10.67
N ALA A 226 -1.26 3.29 -9.68
CA ALA A 226 -1.18 4.70 -9.30
C ALA A 226 -0.74 5.60 -10.48
N GLY A 227 0.16 5.10 -11.34
CA GLY A 227 0.60 5.80 -12.55
C GLY A 227 -0.43 5.83 -13.68
N SER A 228 -1.40 4.91 -13.70
CA SER A 228 -2.44 4.82 -14.73
C SER A 228 -3.67 5.70 -14.47
N LEU A 229 -3.84 6.20 -13.26
CA LEU A 229 -4.93 7.12 -12.92
C LEU A 229 -4.66 8.49 -13.56
N ARG A 230 -5.68 9.07 -14.17
CA ARG A 230 -5.63 10.36 -14.86
C ARG A 230 -6.23 11.47 -14.01
#